data_d4cb99469da6ed8147d30d42d9caec0b
#
_entry.id   d4cb99469da6ed8147d30d42d9caec0b
#
_cell.length_a   1.000
_cell.length_b   1.000
_cell.length_c   1.000
_cell.angle_alpha   90.00
_cell.angle_beta   90.00
_cell.angle_gamma   90.00
#
_symmetry.space_group_name_H-M   'P 1'
#
loop_
_entity.id
_entity.type
_entity.pdbx_description
1 polymer ?
#
loop_
_entity_poly.entity_id
_entity_poly.type
_entity_poly.pdbx_seq_one_letter_code
_entity_poly.pdbx_strand_id
1 'polypeptide(L)'
;MIIPIEIKEKNIFRLVNQIWKLVPMRENGEDWKTHLDGLIIEIAGLSEICSLDLLIILSKLKGLQVEETSFPAYRKTVFKTINLMSEVLKHDR
;
A
#
# COMPACT_ATOMS: atom_id res chain seq x y z
N MET A 1 -8.43 15.37 16.40
CA MET A 1 -9.38 14.25 16.57
C MET A 1 -8.62 12.93 16.61
N ILE A 2 -8.95 12.07 17.57
CA ILE A 2 -8.34 10.76 17.69
C ILE A 2 -9.19 9.76 16.89
N ILE A 3 -8.56 9.08 15.93
CA ILE A 3 -9.23 8.04 15.14
C ILE A 3 -9.18 6.73 15.92
N PRO A 4 -10.33 6.07 16.19
CA PRO A 4 -10.34 4.78 16.87
C PRO A 4 -9.50 3.73 16.13
N ILE A 5 -8.85 2.84 16.88
CA ILE A 5 -7.99 1.79 16.32
C ILE A 5 -8.77 0.87 15.37
N GLU A 6 -10.04 0.58 15.64
CA GLU A 6 -10.89 -0.24 14.78
C GLU A 6 -11.05 0.36 13.38
N ILE A 7 -11.17 1.69 13.30
CA ILE A 7 -11.27 2.39 12.01
C ILE A 7 -9.94 2.34 11.27
N LYS A 8 -8.82 2.51 11.98
CA LYS A 8 -7.48 2.38 11.40
C LYS A 8 -7.26 0.97 10.85
N GLU A 9 -7.60 -0.06 11.63
CA GLU A 9 -7.48 -1.47 11.22
C GLU A 9 -8.30 -1.74 9.95
N LYS A 10 -9.54 -1.28 9.92
CA LYS A 10 -10.43 -1.48 8.78
C LYS A 10 -9.85 -0.88 7.50
N ASN A 11 -9.32 0.34 7.58
CA ASN A 11 -8.69 1.01 6.45
C ASN A 11 -7.42 0.28 6.01
N ILE A 12 -6.60 -0.17 6.95
CA ILE A 12 -5.37 -0.90 6.66
C ILE A 12 -5.70 -2.23 5.95
N PHE A 13 -6.66 -3.00 6.46
CA PHE A 13 -7.08 -4.26 5.83
C PHE A 13 -7.61 -4.04 4.42
N ARG A 14 -8.42 -3.00 4.22
CA ARG A 14 -8.92 -2.66 2.90
C ARG A 14 -7.79 -2.33 1.93
N LEU A 15 -6.82 -1.54 2.38
CA LEU A 15 -5.66 -1.17 1.57
C LEU A 15 -4.74 -2.35 1.28
N VAL A 16 -4.53 -3.23 2.24
CA VAL A 16 -3.76 -4.47 2.03
C VAL A 16 -4.39 -5.29 0.90
N ASN A 17 -5.70 -5.45 0.90
CA ASN A 17 -6.41 -6.16 -0.16
C ASN A 17 -6.26 -5.47 -1.51
N GLN A 18 -6.27 -4.14 -1.54
CA GLN A 18 -6.08 -3.38 -2.78
C GLN A 18 -4.64 -3.48 -3.30
N ILE A 19 -3.66 -3.50 -2.40
CA ILE A 19 -2.26 -3.70 -2.77
C ILE A 19 -2.05 -5.10 -3.34
N TRP A 20 -2.67 -6.13 -2.75
CA TRP A 20 -2.61 -7.50 -3.25
C TRP A 20 -3.09 -7.62 -4.70
N LYS A 21 -4.10 -6.85 -5.09
CA LYS A 21 -4.64 -6.88 -6.45
C LYS A 21 -3.62 -6.48 -7.51
N LEU A 22 -2.59 -5.73 -7.14
CA LEU A 22 -1.54 -5.31 -8.07
C LEU A 22 -0.85 -6.51 -8.74
N VAL A 23 -0.65 -7.60 -8.01
CA VAL A 23 0.02 -8.79 -8.55
C VAL A 23 -0.81 -9.45 -9.66
N PRO A 24 -2.06 -9.90 -9.43
CA PRO A 24 -2.85 -10.50 -10.50
C PRO A 24 -3.18 -9.51 -11.61
N MET A 25 -3.35 -8.23 -11.32
CA MET A 25 -3.62 -7.23 -12.35
C MET A 25 -2.47 -7.16 -13.36
N ARG A 26 -1.23 -7.09 -12.88
CA ARG A 26 -0.07 -7.07 -13.77
C ARG A 26 0.09 -8.41 -14.51
N GLU A 27 -0.12 -9.51 -13.82
CA GLU A 27 -0.02 -10.85 -14.41
C GLU A 27 -1.02 -11.04 -15.56
N ASN A 28 -2.22 -10.48 -15.40
CA ASN A 28 -3.30 -10.58 -16.39
C ASN A 28 -3.29 -9.45 -17.44
N GLY A 29 -2.31 -8.56 -17.40
CA GLY A 29 -2.21 -7.45 -18.35
C GLY A 29 -3.23 -6.33 -18.13
N GLU A 30 -3.80 -6.23 -16.93
CA GLU A 30 -4.74 -5.16 -16.57
C GLU A 30 -4.00 -3.87 -16.25
N ASP A 31 -4.74 -2.77 -16.17
CA ASP A 31 -4.18 -1.43 -15.89
C ASP A 31 -3.81 -1.28 -14.41
N TRP A 32 -2.74 -1.96 -14.02
CA TRP A 32 -2.24 -1.90 -12.65
C TRP A 32 -1.63 -0.54 -12.30
N LYS A 33 -1.16 0.22 -13.29
CA LYS A 33 -0.54 1.54 -13.06
C LYS A 33 -1.54 2.55 -12.52
N THR A 34 -2.73 2.61 -13.10
CA THR A 34 -3.80 3.49 -12.63
C THR A 34 -4.24 3.09 -11.22
N HIS A 35 -4.35 1.80 -10.96
CA HIS A 35 -4.69 1.28 -9.64
C HIS A 35 -3.62 1.69 -8.60
N LEU A 36 -2.34 1.55 -8.96
CA LEU A 36 -1.21 1.94 -8.11
C LEU A 36 -1.23 3.44 -7.80
N ASP A 37 -1.48 4.28 -8.80
CA ASP A 37 -1.55 5.73 -8.60
C ASP A 37 -2.65 6.09 -7.60
N GLY A 38 -3.81 5.47 -7.71
CA GLY A 38 -4.92 5.65 -6.78
C GLY A 38 -4.55 5.24 -5.35
N LEU A 39 -3.84 4.12 -5.20
CA LEU A 39 -3.37 3.64 -3.91
C LEU A 39 -2.39 4.61 -3.25
N ILE A 40 -1.47 5.17 -4.01
CA ILE A 40 -0.49 6.15 -3.50
C ILE A 40 -1.21 7.37 -2.93
N ILE A 41 -2.18 7.90 -3.67
CA ILE A 41 -2.97 9.05 -3.24
C ILE A 41 -3.74 8.72 -1.95
N GLU A 42 -4.39 7.58 -1.92
CA GLU A 42 -5.20 7.15 -0.78
C GLU A 42 -4.36 6.92 0.47
N ILE A 43 -3.22 6.27 0.34
CA ILE A 43 -2.30 6.01 1.44
C ILE A 43 -1.69 7.31 1.98
N ALA A 44 -1.34 8.25 1.11
CA ALA A 44 -0.86 9.56 1.52
C ALA A 44 -1.90 10.30 2.35
N GLY A 45 -3.17 10.28 1.90
CA GLY A 45 -4.27 10.87 2.65
C GLY A 45 -4.49 10.21 4.01
N LEU A 46 -4.42 8.89 4.06
CA LEU A 46 -4.58 8.12 5.29
C LEU A 46 -3.45 8.44 6.29
N SER A 47 -2.22 8.59 5.80
CA SER A 47 -1.08 8.97 6.63
C SER A 47 -1.32 10.30 7.36
N GLU A 48 -1.88 11.29 6.65
CA GLU A 48 -2.21 12.59 7.26
C GLU A 48 -3.38 12.48 8.25
N ILE A 49 -4.47 11.86 7.83
CA ILE A 49 -5.72 11.82 8.61
C ILE A 49 -5.55 10.99 9.88
N CYS A 50 -4.88 9.84 9.78
CA CYS A 50 -4.74 8.90 10.89
C CYS A 50 -3.43 9.07 11.66
N SER A 51 -2.58 10.00 11.27
CA SER A 51 -1.25 10.22 11.87
C SER A 51 -0.40 8.95 11.89
N LEU A 52 -0.48 8.14 10.82
CA LEU A 52 0.32 6.93 10.67
C LEU A 52 1.58 7.23 9.86
N ASP A 53 2.69 6.63 10.25
CA ASP A 53 3.94 6.76 9.49
C ASP A 53 3.96 5.74 8.35
N LEU A 54 3.58 6.21 7.18
CA LEU A 54 3.50 5.39 5.97
C LEU A 54 4.54 5.79 4.91
N LEU A 55 5.55 6.56 5.30
CA LEU A 55 6.56 7.09 4.37
C LEU A 55 7.33 5.99 3.64
N ILE A 56 7.71 4.92 4.34
CA ILE A 56 8.46 3.80 3.74
C ILE A 56 7.56 3.08 2.73
N ILE A 57 6.30 2.88 3.08
CA ILE A 57 5.31 2.23 2.21
C ILE A 57 5.10 3.06 0.94
N LEU A 58 4.92 4.38 1.10
CA LEU A 58 4.77 5.28 -0.05
C LEU A 58 6.01 5.26 -0.95
N SER A 59 7.20 5.24 -0.35
CA SER A 59 8.46 5.17 -1.09
C SER A 59 8.52 3.90 -1.96
N LYS A 60 8.14 2.76 -1.40
CA LYS A 60 8.14 1.49 -2.14
C LYS A 60 7.13 1.49 -3.29
N LEU A 61 5.93 2.00 -3.05
CA LEU A 61 4.90 2.08 -4.09
C LEU A 61 5.29 3.06 -5.19
N LYS A 62 5.87 4.20 -4.84
CA LYS A 62 6.38 5.17 -5.82
C LYS A 62 7.51 4.57 -6.66
N GLY A 63 8.35 3.73 -6.07
CA GLY A 63 9.38 3.00 -6.81
C GLY A 63 8.78 2.12 -7.89
N LEU A 64 7.69 1.42 -7.60
CA LEU A 64 6.97 0.62 -8.60
C LEU A 64 6.37 1.46 -9.72
N GLN A 65 6.01 2.71 -9.41
CA GLN A 65 5.41 3.63 -10.37
C GLN A 65 6.40 4.12 -11.42
N VAL A 66 7.66 4.34 -11.03
CA VAL A 66 8.67 4.96 -11.89
C VAL A 66 9.67 3.97 -12.49
N GLU A 67 9.85 2.80 -11.90
CA GLU A 67 10.82 1.81 -12.35
C GLU A 67 10.15 0.65 -13.08
N GLU A 68 10.69 0.31 -14.25
CA GLU A 68 10.28 -0.92 -14.95
C GLU A 68 11.02 -2.10 -14.33
N THR A 69 10.38 -2.76 -13.38
CA THR A 69 10.93 -3.94 -12.74
C THR A 69 10.39 -5.21 -13.39
N SER A 70 11.16 -6.30 -13.30
CA SER A 70 10.67 -7.62 -13.69
C SER A 70 9.49 -8.02 -12.80
N PHE A 71 8.64 -8.93 -13.27
CA PHE A 71 7.49 -9.39 -12.49
C PHE A 71 7.92 -9.99 -11.14
N PRO A 72 8.97 -10.84 -11.04
CA PRO A 72 9.40 -11.34 -9.74
C PRO A 72 9.82 -10.23 -8.76
N ALA A 73 10.53 -9.21 -9.23
CA ALA A 73 10.94 -8.07 -8.39
C ALA A 73 9.73 -7.24 -7.94
N TYR A 74 8.80 -6.99 -8.84
CA TYR A 74 7.54 -6.31 -8.56
C TYR A 74 6.74 -7.04 -7.48
N ARG A 75 6.56 -8.36 -7.66
CA ARG A 75 5.85 -9.20 -6.70
C ARG A 75 6.49 -9.15 -5.31
N LYS A 76 7.82 -9.22 -5.26
CA LYS A 76 8.57 -9.14 -4.00
C LYS A 76 8.33 -7.80 -3.29
N THR A 77 8.34 -6.70 -4.03
CA THR A 77 8.08 -5.36 -3.47
C THR A 77 6.66 -5.25 -2.95
N VAL A 78 5.68 -5.80 -3.67
CA VAL A 78 4.28 -5.83 -3.22
C VAL A 78 4.16 -6.58 -1.90
N PHE A 79 4.76 -7.77 -1.77
CA PHE A 79 4.74 -8.54 -0.53
C PHE A 79 5.38 -7.79 0.63
N LYS A 80 6.53 -7.14 0.41
CA LYS A 80 7.20 -6.34 1.43
C LYS A 80 6.32 -5.17 1.89
N THR A 81 5.65 -4.51 0.94
CA THR A 81 4.75 -3.41 1.23
C THR A 81 3.58 -3.86 2.11
N ILE A 82 3.00 -5.02 1.81
CA ILE A 82 1.91 -5.60 2.60
C ILE A 82 2.38 -5.90 4.03
N ASN A 83 3.56 -6.48 4.19
CA ASN A 83 4.11 -6.77 5.51
C ASN A 83 4.34 -5.50 6.32
N LEU A 84 4.88 -4.46 5.71
CA LEU A 84 5.08 -3.17 6.35
C LEU A 84 3.75 -2.54 6.77
N MET A 85 2.74 -2.62 5.90
CA MET A 85 1.41 -2.11 6.19
C MET A 85 0.80 -2.81 7.41
N SER A 86 0.97 -4.13 7.51
CA SER A 86 0.47 -4.90 8.65
C SER A 86 1.19 -4.54 9.96
N GLU A 87 2.47 -4.16 9.89
CA GLU A 87 3.25 -3.78 11.06
C GLU A 87 2.92 -2.39 11.58
N VAL A 88 2.42 -1.49 10.73
CA VAL A 88 2.07 -0.12 11.13
C VAL A 88 1.12 -0.11 12.33
N LEU A 89 0.10 -0.99 12.33
CA LEU A 89 -0.86 -1.07 13.42
C LEU A 89 -0.22 -1.57 14.72
N LYS A 90 0.77 -2.45 14.64
CA LYS A 90 1.47 -2.96 15.80
C LYS A 90 2.23 -1.88 16.54
N HIS A 91 2.83 -0.95 15.78
CA HIS A 91 3.57 0.17 16.36
C HIS A 91 2.65 1.28 16.87
N ASP A 92 1.45 1.38 16.30
CA ASP A 92 0.47 2.41 16.67
C ASP A 92 -0.28 2.08 17.97
N ARG A 93 -0.22 0.83 18.42
CA ARG A 93 -0.88 0.36 19.65
C ARG A 93 -0.14 0.78 20.92
#